data_e73b4ce81c60a409011ced2ab46aef96
#
_entry.id   e73b4ce81c60a409011ced2ab46aef96
#
_cell.length_a   1.000
_cell.length_b   1.000
_cell.length_c   1.000
_cell.angle_alpha   90.00
_cell.angle_beta   90.00
_cell.angle_gamma   90.00
#
_symmetry.space_group_name_H-M   'P 1'
#
loop_
_entity.id
_entity.type
_entity.pdbx_description
1 polymer ?
#
loop_
_entity_poly.entity_id
_entity_poly.type
_entity_poly.pdbx_seq_one_letter_code
_entity_poly.pdbx_strand_id
1 'polypeptide(L)'
;MRKLTVIACLCLASAGLFTHLSSAAFTTSTAVPANGVTADALRNYFSVSPGSDVQPGTSNAVSGGNVDGLSIDLGTVPSARTFSSVFRITNVSGASRTATLSLSSVPQVAAAVFASSGSTSVTLAAGASTTLSVTTSTTVAGRGSGSLRLGLAGLSWLYRDYSFHVDEAPEAPGAPTGTQKPAGRIDLSWPASSTTTNLAGYDVYRSSGGAFTKLTATPQAALTYSDTATVDGAAYTYKIHAVSSGTPVLDSVDSTTVNVTADATAPGQATSITLANGGGASSAYINAANASSINLNVALPAGALTSDVVQLTLPGGGTQTHAGSAGAGTVTFNGLNLSGRSDGGLTFTVISTDLAGNVSVARNVTITMDTIAPAAPTANYTDNNNNTADVISGTAEANASIALAKTAPPPTANYSATANGSGAYSATVAAVNGKPNPPTSVTYAVTATDAAGNTSAVTNLTINDTR
;
A
#
# COMPACT_ATOMS: atom_id res chain seq x y z
N MET A 1 11.36 -29.91 71.11
CA MET A 1 12.59 -29.20 71.32
C MET A 1 13.83 -30.12 71.58
N ARG A 2 13.78 -31.10 72.52
CA ARG A 2 14.98 -31.95 72.79
C ARG A 2 15.44 -32.80 71.59
N LYS A 3 14.54 -33.30 70.75
CA LYS A 3 14.92 -34.13 69.59
C LYS A 3 15.57 -33.30 68.47
N LEU A 4 15.19 -32.04 68.31
CA LEU A 4 15.76 -31.16 67.27
C LEU A 4 17.21 -30.76 67.59
N THR A 5 17.50 -30.48 68.87
CA THR A 5 18.84 -30.10 69.34
C THR A 5 19.84 -31.25 69.18
N VAL A 6 19.41 -32.51 69.44
CA VAL A 6 20.26 -33.68 69.30
C VAL A 6 20.58 -34.01 67.82
N ILE A 7 19.59 -33.84 66.93
CA ILE A 7 19.79 -34.07 65.50
C ILE A 7 20.68 -32.96 64.90
N ALA A 8 20.49 -31.72 65.30
CA ALA A 8 21.34 -30.62 64.86
C ALA A 8 22.80 -30.83 65.31
N CYS A 9 23.03 -31.23 66.54
CA CYS A 9 24.39 -31.54 67.05
C CYS A 9 25.02 -32.72 66.31
N LEU A 10 24.26 -33.76 65.97
CA LEU A 10 24.80 -34.94 65.31
C LEU A 10 25.18 -34.68 63.84
N CYS A 11 24.35 -33.93 63.13
CA CYS A 11 24.70 -33.51 61.75
C CYS A 11 25.88 -32.58 61.70
N LEU A 12 26.07 -31.76 62.68
CA LEU A 12 27.18 -30.81 62.79
C LEU A 12 28.52 -31.50 63.09
N ALA A 13 28.54 -32.54 63.93
CA ALA A 13 29.77 -33.28 64.27
C ALA A 13 30.37 -34.06 63.10
N SER A 14 29.54 -34.51 62.13
CA SER A 14 30.02 -35.30 60.97
C SER A 14 30.55 -34.47 59.78
N ALA A 15 30.34 -33.16 59.74
CA ALA A 15 30.63 -32.34 58.56
C ALA A 15 31.83 -31.39 58.68
N GLY A 16 32.48 -31.28 59.87
CA GLY A 16 33.60 -30.34 60.09
C GLY A 16 33.21 -28.85 59.87
N LEU A 17 31.92 -28.54 59.90
CA LEU A 17 31.37 -27.25 59.47
C LEU A 17 31.18 -26.22 60.59
N PHE A 18 31.67 -26.53 61.81
CA PHE A 18 31.30 -25.77 63.02
C PHE A 18 32.00 -24.46 63.23
N THR A 19 33.02 -24.14 62.50
CA THR A 19 33.86 -22.99 62.85
C THR A 19 33.36 -21.64 62.38
N HIS A 20 32.22 -21.60 61.63
CA HIS A 20 31.75 -20.33 61.03
C HIS A 20 30.23 -20.09 61.10
N LEU A 21 29.45 -20.87 61.83
CA LEU A 21 28.02 -20.56 62.04
C LEU A 21 27.89 -19.69 63.29
N SER A 22 27.54 -18.41 63.07
CA SER A 22 27.19 -17.55 64.18
C SER A 22 25.86 -18.04 64.83
N SER A 23 25.75 -18.01 66.15
CA SER A 23 24.54 -18.39 66.90
C SER A 23 23.28 -17.62 66.49
N ALA A 24 23.42 -16.56 65.78
CA ALA A 24 22.31 -15.77 65.24
C ALA A 24 21.54 -16.47 64.09
N ALA A 25 22.18 -17.41 63.38
CA ALA A 25 21.54 -18.12 62.25
C ALA A 25 20.42 -19.08 62.71
N PHE A 26 20.38 -19.46 63.99
CA PHE A 26 19.40 -20.38 64.58
C PHE A 26 18.29 -19.71 65.40
N THR A 27 18.35 -18.41 65.59
CA THR A 27 17.41 -17.68 66.45
C THR A 27 16.17 -17.16 65.73
N THR A 28 16.17 -17.17 64.41
CA THR A 28 14.95 -16.87 63.65
C THR A 28 14.18 -18.15 63.40
N SER A 29 13.13 -18.35 64.18
CA SER A 29 12.23 -19.50 64.13
C SER A 29 11.30 -19.48 62.92
N THR A 30 11.86 -19.54 61.72
CA THR A 30 11.08 -19.97 60.56
C THR A 30 11.20 -21.46 60.43
N ALA A 31 10.05 -22.13 60.34
CA ALA A 31 9.97 -23.59 60.27
C ALA A 31 10.96 -24.13 59.24
N VAL A 32 11.93 -24.88 59.68
CA VAL A 32 12.84 -25.62 58.80
C VAL A 32 12.00 -26.69 58.13
N PRO A 33 11.86 -26.71 56.78
CA PRO A 33 11.19 -27.82 56.10
C PRO A 33 11.89 -29.13 56.51
N ALA A 34 11.15 -30.21 56.59
CA ALA A 34 11.62 -31.49 57.14
C ALA A 34 12.85 -32.11 56.45
N ASN A 35 13.34 -31.52 55.35
CA ASN A 35 14.43 -32.02 54.52
C ASN A 35 15.59 -31.03 54.29
N GLY A 36 15.72 -29.94 55.05
CA GLY A 36 16.72 -28.95 54.68
C GLY A 36 17.48 -28.32 55.85
N VAL A 37 18.78 -28.44 55.86
CA VAL A 37 19.66 -27.44 56.44
C VAL A 37 19.50 -26.21 55.54
N THR A 38 19.03 -25.11 56.10
CA THR A 38 18.54 -23.94 55.43
C THR A 38 19.59 -23.28 54.50
N ALA A 39 19.10 -22.38 53.67
CA ALA A 39 19.81 -21.47 52.76
C ALA A 39 21.09 -20.85 53.34
N ASP A 40 21.24 -20.74 54.66
CA ASP A 40 22.41 -20.25 55.34
C ASP A 40 23.66 -21.14 55.15
N ALA A 41 23.51 -22.45 54.96
CA ALA A 41 24.64 -23.33 54.71
C ALA A 41 25.26 -23.10 53.33
N LEU A 42 24.53 -22.58 52.34
CA LEU A 42 25.06 -22.26 51.03
C LEU A 42 26.09 -21.12 51.10
N ARG A 43 25.99 -20.22 52.10
CA ARG A 43 26.96 -19.13 52.34
C ARG A 43 28.40 -19.61 52.58
N ASN A 44 28.57 -20.80 53.08
CA ASN A 44 29.90 -21.37 53.30
C ASN A 44 30.55 -21.76 51.99
N TYR A 45 29.80 -21.79 50.90
CA TYR A 45 30.30 -22.16 49.57
C TYR A 45 30.25 -21.01 48.59
N PHE A 46 29.13 -20.23 48.60
CA PHE A 46 28.94 -19.14 47.68
C PHE A 46 28.43 -17.87 48.38
N SER A 47 29.09 -16.74 48.13
CA SER A 47 28.54 -15.45 48.39
C SER A 47 27.79 -14.92 47.14
N VAL A 48 26.69 -14.18 47.34
CA VAL A 48 25.92 -13.57 46.26
C VAL A 48 25.84 -12.07 46.51
N SER A 49 26.11 -11.29 45.47
CA SER A 49 25.98 -9.84 45.48
C SER A 49 25.23 -9.33 44.22
N PRO A 50 24.64 -8.12 44.26
CA PRO A 50 24.06 -7.53 43.07
C PRO A 50 25.06 -7.48 41.92
N GLY A 51 24.56 -7.71 40.69
CA GLY A 51 25.32 -7.54 39.46
C GLY A 51 25.27 -6.08 38.96
N SER A 52 26.03 -5.79 37.91
CA SER A 52 26.11 -4.43 37.35
C SER A 52 24.86 -3.97 36.56
N ASP A 53 24.04 -4.92 36.09
CA ASP A 53 22.88 -4.60 35.29
C ASP A 53 21.65 -4.27 36.17
N VAL A 54 21.84 -4.33 37.48
CA VAL A 54 20.77 -4.07 38.47
C VAL A 54 21.21 -2.88 39.31
N GLN A 55 20.47 -1.76 39.21
CA GLN A 55 20.77 -0.55 39.95
C GLN A 55 20.08 -0.58 41.32
N PRO A 56 20.77 -0.26 42.43
CA PRO A 56 20.13 -0.08 43.72
C PRO A 56 19.09 1.03 43.66
N GLY A 57 17.85 0.76 44.05
CA GLY A 57 16.77 1.75 44.13
C GLY A 57 15.94 1.96 42.86
N THR A 58 16.18 1.25 41.78
CA THR A 58 15.27 1.14 40.64
C THR A 58 14.39 -0.10 40.74
N SER A 59 13.28 -0.14 40.02
CA SER A 59 12.39 -1.31 39.94
C SER A 59 13.09 -2.60 39.45
N ASN A 60 14.32 -2.50 38.98
CA ASN A 60 15.16 -3.59 38.52
C ASN A 60 16.15 -4.10 39.58
N ALA A 61 15.93 -3.78 40.85
CA ALA A 61 16.91 -4.07 41.89
C ALA A 61 16.85 -5.52 42.39
N VAL A 62 18.01 -6.11 42.57
CA VAL A 62 18.19 -7.23 43.51
C VAL A 62 18.10 -6.59 44.91
N SER A 63 16.92 -6.65 45.53
CA SER A 63 16.72 -6.03 46.81
C SER A 63 17.36 -6.86 47.93
N GLY A 64 18.10 -6.21 48.78
CA GLY A 64 18.65 -6.78 50.02
C GLY A 64 20.13 -7.07 49.98
N GLY A 65 20.94 -6.31 50.75
CA GLY A 65 22.39 -6.49 50.94
C GLY A 65 22.82 -7.74 51.69
N ASN A 66 21.91 -8.63 52.06
CA ASN A 66 22.17 -9.92 52.70
C ASN A 66 21.43 -11.03 51.98
N VAL A 67 22.07 -12.20 51.94
CA VAL A 67 21.61 -13.42 51.25
C VAL A 67 20.19 -13.89 51.74
N ASP A 68 19.68 -13.32 52.79
CA ASP A 68 18.38 -13.64 53.40
C ASP A 68 17.30 -12.67 52.95
N GLY A 69 16.65 -12.94 51.85
CA GLY A 69 15.54 -12.11 51.31
C GLY A 69 15.82 -11.42 49.99
N LEU A 70 16.83 -11.85 49.25
CA LEU A 70 17.07 -11.37 47.90
C LEU A 70 15.92 -11.75 46.98
N SER A 71 15.32 -10.76 46.38
CA SER A 71 14.42 -10.91 45.24
C SER A 71 15.12 -10.38 43.99
N ILE A 72 14.88 -11.03 42.87
CA ILE A 72 15.31 -10.58 41.57
C ILE A 72 14.09 -9.97 40.91
N ASP A 73 14.09 -8.65 40.81
CA ASP A 73 13.05 -7.93 40.10
C ASP A 73 13.69 -7.19 38.93
N LEU A 74 13.39 -7.65 37.72
CA LEU A 74 13.85 -7.01 36.48
C LEU A 74 12.96 -5.84 36.10
N GLY A 75 11.83 -5.62 36.80
CA GLY A 75 10.89 -4.56 36.53
C GLY A 75 10.25 -4.68 35.15
N THR A 76 9.88 -3.53 34.57
CA THR A 76 9.32 -3.48 33.20
C THR A 76 10.44 -3.47 32.18
N VAL A 77 10.42 -4.47 31.31
CA VAL A 77 11.36 -4.65 30.18
C VAL A 77 10.62 -4.27 28.90
N PRO A 78 11.01 -3.15 28.25
CA PRO A 78 10.26 -2.60 27.12
C PRO A 78 10.42 -3.39 25.81
N SER A 79 11.44 -4.24 25.73
CA SER A 79 11.69 -5.20 24.65
C SER A 79 12.64 -6.29 25.15
N ALA A 80 12.56 -7.48 24.55
CA ALA A 80 13.40 -8.59 24.95
C ALA A 80 14.88 -8.25 24.88
N ARG A 81 15.60 -8.57 25.93
CA ARG A 81 17.03 -8.28 26.07
C ARG A 81 17.73 -9.26 26.99
N THR A 82 19.05 -9.23 26.94
CA THR A 82 19.91 -9.97 27.86
C THR A 82 20.45 -9.05 28.95
N PHE A 83 20.18 -9.41 30.19
CA PHE A 83 20.84 -8.86 31.37
C PHE A 83 22.07 -9.72 31.63
N SER A 84 23.27 -9.21 31.40
CA SER A 84 24.51 -9.99 31.46
C SER A 84 25.06 -10.21 32.87
N SER A 85 24.60 -9.39 33.82
CA SER A 85 25.06 -9.41 35.21
C SER A 85 23.93 -9.05 36.18
N VAL A 86 22.97 -9.97 36.36
CA VAL A 86 21.86 -9.80 37.30
C VAL A 86 22.30 -9.89 38.74
N PHE A 87 23.10 -10.94 39.06
CA PHE A 87 23.89 -11.03 40.30
C PHE A 87 25.22 -11.71 40.05
N ARG A 88 26.15 -11.50 41.00
CA ARG A 88 27.46 -12.16 41.04
C ARG A 88 27.45 -13.23 42.10
N ILE A 89 27.96 -14.41 41.80
CA ILE A 89 28.34 -15.43 42.78
C ILE A 89 29.83 -15.56 42.86
N THR A 90 30.35 -15.75 44.07
CA THR A 90 31.76 -15.99 44.34
C THR A 90 31.89 -17.24 45.18
N ASN A 91 32.79 -18.16 44.79
CA ASN A 91 33.11 -19.32 45.62
C ASN A 91 33.97 -18.86 46.79
N VAL A 92 33.42 -18.87 47.97
CA VAL A 92 34.09 -18.46 49.20
C VAL A 92 34.68 -19.66 49.96
N SER A 93 34.47 -20.87 49.48
CA SER A 93 35.09 -22.09 50.06
C SER A 93 36.55 -22.25 49.69
N GLY A 94 37.28 -22.99 50.46
CA GLY A 94 38.71 -23.26 50.22
C GLY A 94 38.99 -24.28 49.08
N ALA A 95 37.96 -24.75 48.35
CA ALA A 95 38.11 -25.74 47.30
C ALA A 95 37.23 -25.39 46.08
N SER A 96 37.54 -25.99 44.92
CA SER A 96 36.70 -25.85 43.72
C SER A 96 35.29 -26.39 43.99
N ARG A 97 34.26 -25.64 43.54
CA ARG A 97 32.84 -25.96 43.73
C ARG A 97 32.05 -25.74 42.47
N THR A 98 31.09 -26.62 42.21
CA THR A 98 30.16 -26.45 41.06
C THR A 98 28.84 -25.91 41.57
N ALA A 99 28.51 -24.69 41.14
CA ALA A 99 27.19 -24.08 41.34
C ALA A 99 26.23 -24.59 40.29
N THR A 100 24.97 -24.76 40.67
CA THR A 100 23.85 -25.10 39.76
C THR A 100 22.75 -24.06 39.84
N LEU A 101 22.09 -23.84 38.74
CA LEU A 101 21.01 -22.88 38.60
C LEU A 101 19.76 -23.57 38.04
N SER A 102 18.59 -23.29 38.58
CA SER A 102 17.35 -23.66 37.98
C SER A 102 16.33 -22.53 38.19
N LEU A 103 15.59 -22.20 37.13
CA LEU A 103 14.50 -21.26 37.18
C LEU A 103 13.18 -22.05 37.10
N SER A 104 12.23 -21.77 38.01
CA SER A 104 10.87 -22.25 37.83
C SER A 104 10.29 -21.71 36.53
N SER A 105 9.27 -22.38 35.98
CA SER A 105 8.70 -21.97 34.69
C SER A 105 8.24 -20.51 34.74
N VAL A 106 9.00 -19.62 34.08
CA VAL A 106 8.68 -18.21 33.86
C VAL A 106 8.72 -18.00 32.33
N PRO A 107 7.59 -18.09 31.64
CA PRO A 107 7.55 -18.04 30.16
C PRO A 107 8.18 -16.77 29.56
N GLN A 108 8.21 -15.68 30.34
CA GLN A 108 8.86 -14.41 29.96
C GLN A 108 10.39 -14.47 29.94
N VAL A 109 10.99 -15.57 30.40
CA VAL A 109 12.43 -15.77 30.40
C VAL A 109 12.81 -16.87 29.41
N ALA A 110 13.60 -16.52 28.41
CA ALA A 110 14.10 -17.45 27.40
C ALA A 110 15.29 -18.26 27.93
N ALA A 111 16.16 -17.63 28.75
CA ALA A 111 17.32 -18.28 29.34
C ALA A 111 17.72 -17.61 30.65
N ALA A 112 18.21 -18.43 31.60
CA ALA A 112 18.93 -18.00 32.80
C ALA A 112 20.15 -18.90 32.98
N VAL A 113 21.35 -18.33 32.79
CA VAL A 113 22.61 -19.09 32.75
C VAL A 113 23.74 -18.35 33.46
N PHE A 114 24.78 -19.06 33.85
CA PHE A 114 26.04 -18.43 34.32
C PHE A 114 26.80 -17.86 33.13
N ALA A 115 27.16 -16.59 33.18
CA ALA A 115 27.78 -15.88 32.08
C ALA A 115 29.14 -16.50 31.65
N SER A 116 29.89 -17.02 32.59
CA SER A 116 31.21 -17.62 32.30
C SER A 116 31.14 -19.00 31.61
N SER A 117 30.02 -19.72 31.75
CA SER A 117 29.87 -21.07 31.16
C SER A 117 28.81 -21.12 30.07
N GLY A 118 27.92 -20.11 29.98
CA GLY A 118 26.74 -20.16 29.10
C GLY A 118 25.75 -21.28 29.47
N SER A 119 25.80 -21.80 30.68
CA SER A 119 25.11 -22.99 31.16
C SER A 119 24.47 -22.76 32.51
N THR A 120 23.56 -23.63 32.90
CA THR A 120 22.96 -23.67 34.24
C THR A 120 23.87 -24.31 35.29
N SER A 121 25.12 -24.65 34.94
CA SER A 121 26.11 -25.20 35.82
C SER A 121 27.48 -24.57 35.56
N VAL A 122 28.20 -24.25 36.61
CA VAL A 122 29.55 -23.69 36.53
C VAL A 122 30.46 -24.19 37.67
N THR A 123 31.66 -24.59 37.35
CA THR A 123 32.67 -24.92 38.36
C THR A 123 33.58 -23.73 38.60
N LEU A 124 33.61 -23.26 39.85
CA LEU A 124 34.39 -22.11 40.28
C LEU A 124 35.53 -22.61 41.21
N ALA A 125 36.77 -22.21 40.89
CA ALA A 125 37.88 -22.38 41.81
C ALA A 125 37.66 -21.58 43.10
N ALA A 126 38.41 -21.87 44.16
CA ALA A 126 38.35 -21.08 45.39
C ALA A 126 38.61 -19.59 45.10
N GLY A 127 37.78 -18.70 45.57
CA GLY A 127 37.81 -17.27 45.35
C GLY A 127 37.35 -16.79 43.96
N ALA A 128 37.10 -17.71 43.01
CA ALA A 128 36.59 -17.34 41.68
C ALA A 128 35.13 -16.94 41.71
N SER A 129 34.71 -16.07 40.76
CA SER A 129 33.33 -15.59 40.64
C SER A 129 32.85 -15.63 39.19
N THR A 130 31.52 -15.66 39.06
CA THR A 130 30.80 -15.48 37.79
C THR A 130 29.52 -14.68 38.03
N THR A 131 28.88 -14.26 36.96
CA THR A 131 27.59 -13.55 37.01
C THR A 131 26.47 -14.43 36.47
N LEU A 132 25.20 -14.14 36.91
CA LEU A 132 24.02 -14.67 36.29
C LEU A 132 23.65 -13.79 35.12
N SER A 133 23.40 -14.39 33.97
CA SER A 133 22.81 -13.79 32.79
C SER A 133 21.38 -14.27 32.64
N VAL A 134 20.46 -13.35 32.40
CA VAL A 134 19.02 -13.62 32.12
C VAL A 134 18.67 -13.00 30.80
N THR A 135 18.09 -13.79 29.90
CA THR A 135 17.56 -13.31 28.61
C THR A 135 16.03 -13.41 28.66
N THR A 136 15.34 -12.31 28.39
CA THR A 136 13.88 -12.29 28.34
C THR A 136 13.36 -12.77 26.98
N SER A 137 12.06 -13.06 26.89
CA SER A 137 11.44 -13.72 25.74
C SER A 137 10.95 -12.69 24.71
N THR A 138 11.18 -12.95 23.44
CA THR A 138 10.60 -12.18 22.33
C THR A 138 9.16 -12.54 22.01
N THR A 139 8.66 -13.67 22.54
CA THR A 139 7.38 -14.25 22.12
C THR A 139 6.28 -14.21 23.20
N VAL A 140 6.64 -13.91 24.47
CA VAL A 140 5.73 -13.95 25.61
C VAL A 140 5.79 -12.63 26.35
N ALA A 141 4.69 -11.90 26.39
CA ALA A 141 4.55 -10.65 27.14
C ALA A 141 3.87 -10.86 28.50
N GLY A 142 3.81 -9.80 29.29
CA GLY A 142 3.10 -9.71 30.56
C GLY A 142 3.97 -10.07 31.76
N ARG A 143 3.31 -10.23 32.89
CA ARG A 143 3.98 -10.50 34.17
C ARG A 143 4.47 -11.93 34.28
N GLY A 144 5.75 -12.10 34.58
CA GLY A 144 6.41 -13.35 34.93
C GLY A 144 6.84 -13.34 36.37
N SER A 145 6.47 -14.37 37.13
CA SER A 145 6.88 -14.55 38.52
C SER A 145 7.21 -15.99 38.79
N GLY A 146 8.25 -16.21 39.57
CA GLY A 146 8.69 -17.56 39.92
C GLY A 146 9.81 -17.56 40.94
N SER A 147 10.58 -18.63 40.98
CA SER A 147 11.77 -18.71 41.84
C SER A 147 12.96 -19.14 41.01
N LEU A 148 14.11 -18.48 41.28
CA LEU A 148 15.41 -18.89 40.82
C LEU A 148 16.13 -19.63 41.94
N ARG A 149 16.53 -20.87 41.66
CA ARG A 149 17.26 -21.71 42.62
C ARG A 149 18.74 -21.73 42.30
N LEU A 150 19.57 -21.33 43.26
CA LEU A 150 20.98 -21.53 43.27
C LEU A 150 21.32 -22.70 44.17
N GLY A 151 22.03 -23.71 43.66
CA GLY A 151 22.39 -24.92 44.41
C GLY A 151 23.87 -25.27 44.32
N LEU A 152 24.31 -26.26 45.08
CA LEU A 152 25.61 -26.86 45.01
C LEU A 152 25.51 -28.27 44.41
N ALA A 153 26.25 -28.53 43.33
CA ALA A 153 26.24 -29.84 42.70
C ALA A 153 26.69 -30.95 43.64
N GLY A 154 26.01 -32.09 43.56
CA GLY A 154 26.25 -33.24 44.45
C GLY A 154 25.53 -33.16 45.78
N LEU A 155 24.93 -32.02 46.14
CA LEU A 155 24.17 -31.82 47.38
C LEU A 155 22.80 -31.21 47.04
N SER A 156 21.84 -32.00 46.55
CA SER A 156 20.55 -31.57 46.06
C SER A 156 19.67 -30.87 47.11
N TRP A 157 19.96 -31.10 48.40
CA TRP A 157 19.32 -30.49 49.55
C TRP A 157 19.95 -29.11 49.90
N LEU A 158 21.09 -28.74 49.33
CA LEU A 158 21.78 -27.50 49.62
C LEU A 158 21.56 -26.50 48.49
N TYR A 159 20.51 -25.70 48.64
CA TYR A 159 20.12 -24.68 47.68
C TYR A 159 19.54 -23.48 48.38
N ARG A 160 19.39 -22.41 47.57
CA ARG A 160 18.62 -21.23 47.97
C ARG A 160 17.72 -20.78 46.83
N ASP A 161 16.47 -20.45 47.16
CA ASP A 161 15.51 -19.89 46.23
C ASP A 161 15.44 -18.37 46.38
N TYR A 162 15.43 -17.67 45.26
CA TYR A 162 15.23 -16.25 45.15
C TYR A 162 13.94 -16.05 44.45
N SER A 163 13.06 -15.16 44.99
CA SER A 163 11.88 -14.73 44.22
C SER A 163 12.32 -14.02 42.96
N PHE A 164 11.67 -14.34 41.85
CA PHE A 164 11.96 -13.77 40.53
C PHE A 164 10.74 -13.10 39.97
N HIS A 165 10.92 -11.89 39.44
CA HIS A 165 9.85 -11.10 38.82
C HIS A 165 10.37 -10.37 37.58
N VAL A 166 9.51 -10.31 36.53
CA VAL A 166 9.73 -9.54 35.31
C VAL A 166 8.38 -9.14 34.72
N ASP A 167 8.24 -7.91 34.28
CA ASP A 167 7.14 -7.43 33.48
C ASP A 167 7.64 -7.19 32.04
N GLU A 168 7.39 -8.15 31.15
CA GLU A 168 7.86 -8.10 29.75
C GLU A 168 6.82 -7.42 28.88
N ALA A 169 7.19 -6.30 28.26
CA ALA A 169 6.36 -5.66 27.23
C ALA A 169 6.40 -6.48 25.93
N PRO A 170 5.35 -6.40 25.09
CA PRO A 170 5.40 -7.00 23.78
C PRO A 170 6.53 -6.39 22.91
N GLU A 171 7.04 -7.15 21.98
CA GLU A 171 7.92 -6.61 20.94
C GLU A 171 7.16 -5.65 20.03
N ALA A 172 7.83 -4.63 19.51
CA ALA A 172 7.22 -3.71 18.57
C ALA A 172 6.73 -4.44 17.31
N PRO A 173 5.61 -4.02 16.72
CA PRO A 173 5.20 -4.52 15.43
C PRO A 173 6.16 -4.05 14.34
N GLY A 174 6.13 -4.70 13.17
CA GLY A 174 6.93 -4.29 12.02
C GLY A 174 6.54 -2.90 11.49
N ALA A 175 7.34 -2.40 10.55
CA ALA A 175 7.15 -1.09 9.93
C ALA A 175 5.76 -0.98 9.28
N PRO A 176 4.92 0.01 9.65
CA PRO A 176 3.64 0.21 9.02
C PRO A 176 3.80 0.76 7.60
N THR A 177 2.84 0.43 6.75
CA THR A 177 2.62 1.05 5.45
C THR A 177 1.31 1.80 5.45
N GLY A 178 1.22 2.88 4.68
CA GLY A 178 0.01 3.68 4.56
C GLY A 178 -0.31 3.98 3.10
N THR A 179 -1.57 3.89 2.73
CA THR A 179 -2.06 4.12 1.38
C THR A 179 -3.21 5.13 1.42
N GLN A 180 -3.11 6.15 0.57
CA GLN A 180 -4.21 7.08 0.29
C GLN A 180 -5.38 6.32 -0.33
N LYS A 181 -6.60 6.73 0.00
CA LYS A 181 -7.85 6.20 -0.52
C LYS A 181 -8.83 7.35 -0.80
N PRO A 182 -9.86 7.13 -1.62
CA PRO A 182 -10.84 8.17 -1.93
C PRO A 182 -11.47 8.79 -0.70
N ALA A 183 -11.87 10.04 -0.84
CA ALA A 183 -12.47 10.86 0.22
C ALA A 183 -11.54 11.09 1.42
N GLY A 184 -10.23 11.10 1.18
CA GLY A 184 -9.21 11.39 2.19
C GLY A 184 -8.89 10.24 3.14
N ARG A 185 -9.54 9.09 3.03
CA ARG A 185 -9.26 7.93 3.87
C ARG A 185 -7.81 7.49 3.73
N ILE A 186 -7.20 7.08 4.83
CA ILE A 186 -5.87 6.48 4.86
C ILE A 186 -5.99 5.05 5.39
N ASP A 187 -5.60 4.07 4.59
CA ASP A 187 -5.53 2.68 5.01
C ASP A 187 -4.10 2.34 5.43
N LEU A 188 -3.96 1.82 6.65
CA LEU A 188 -2.71 1.37 7.23
C LEU A 188 -2.66 -0.16 7.26
N SER A 189 -1.47 -0.72 7.13
CA SER A 189 -1.19 -2.13 7.41
C SER A 189 0.21 -2.28 7.98
N TRP A 190 0.43 -3.31 8.81
CA TRP A 190 1.71 -3.58 9.45
C TRP A 190 1.94 -5.06 9.66
N PRO A 191 3.22 -5.51 9.68
CA PRO A 191 3.58 -6.85 10.11
C PRO A 191 3.32 -7.04 11.60
N ALA A 192 2.88 -8.23 11.99
CA ALA A 192 2.61 -8.56 13.39
C ALA A 192 3.89 -8.44 14.24
N SER A 193 3.70 -8.17 15.54
CA SER A 193 4.73 -8.38 16.56
C SER A 193 5.20 -9.84 16.59
N SER A 194 6.45 -10.08 16.96
CA SER A 194 6.94 -11.43 17.27
C SER A 194 6.34 -12.02 18.54
N THR A 195 5.80 -11.17 19.41
CA THR A 195 5.06 -11.60 20.60
C THR A 195 3.72 -12.22 20.20
N THR A 196 3.52 -13.48 20.58
CA THR A 196 2.30 -14.24 20.25
C THR A 196 1.47 -14.64 21.47
N THR A 197 2.10 -14.68 22.66
CA THR A 197 1.44 -15.08 23.92
C THR A 197 1.21 -13.84 24.78
N ASN A 198 0.01 -13.74 25.35
CA ASN A 198 -0.44 -12.60 26.14
C ASN A 198 -0.46 -11.28 25.38
N LEU A 199 -0.70 -11.32 24.07
CA LEU A 199 -0.93 -10.16 23.23
C LEU A 199 -2.43 -9.85 23.18
N ALA A 200 -2.83 -8.63 23.57
CA ALA A 200 -4.21 -8.14 23.43
C ALA A 200 -4.50 -7.68 22.00
N GLY A 201 -3.49 -7.14 21.31
CA GLY A 201 -3.61 -6.60 19.97
C GLY A 201 -2.72 -5.39 19.75
N TYR A 202 -3.19 -4.45 18.92
CA TYR A 202 -2.43 -3.30 18.48
C TYR A 202 -3.20 -2.00 18.70
N ASP A 203 -2.49 -0.97 19.11
CA ASP A 203 -2.98 0.40 19.19
C ASP A 203 -2.35 1.24 18.08
N VAL A 204 -3.19 2.03 17.42
CA VAL A 204 -2.80 2.93 16.34
C VAL A 204 -2.74 4.35 16.86
N TYR A 205 -1.66 5.05 16.57
CA TYR A 205 -1.44 6.44 16.93
C TYR A 205 -1.22 7.30 15.69
N ARG A 206 -1.75 8.53 15.71
CA ARG A 206 -1.64 9.53 14.66
C ARG A 206 -1.12 10.85 15.20
N SER A 207 -0.29 11.52 14.42
CA SER A 207 0.12 12.92 14.60
C SER A 207 -0.12 13.70 13.31
N SER A 208 -0.50 14.97 13.45
CA SER A 208 -0.57 15.96 12.35
C SER A 208 0.49 17.05 12.53
N GLY A 209 1.70 16.68 13.01
CA GLY A 209 2.81 17.60 13.27
C GLY A 209 3.02 17.98 14.73
N GLY A 210 2.23 17.39 15.65
CA GLY A 210 2.35 17.58 17.11
C GLY A 210 2.48 16.25 17.86
N ALA A 211 1.92 16.20 19.07
CA ALA A 211 1.86 14.97 19.87
C ALA A 211 1.02 13.89 19.17
N PHE A 212 1.40 12.63 19.37
CA PHE A 212 0.62 11.49 18.89
C PHE A 212 -0.67 11.32 19.70
N THR A 213 -1.77 11.09 19.00
CA THR A 213 -3.08 10.77 19.58
C THR A 213 -3.44 9.34 19.24
N LYS A 214 -3.89 8.57 20.23
CA LYS A 214 -4.39 7.22 20.05
C LYS A 214 -5.72 7.24 19.29
N LEU A 215 -5.84 6.43 18.25
CA LEU A 215 -7.05 6.32 17.41
C LEU A 215 -7.94 5.13 17.80
N THR A 216 -7.35 4.05 18.31
CA THR A 216 -8.07 2.85 18.73
C THR A 216 -8.59 3.03 20.15
N ALA A 217 -9.88 2.77 20.39
CA ALA A 217 -10.45 2.81 21.74
C ALA A 217 -9.94 1.65 22.61
N THR A 218 -9.80 0.48 21.99
CA THR A 218 -9.23 -0.75 22.58
C THR A 218 -8.24 -1.37 21.59
N PRO A 219 -7.24 -2.14 22.06
CA PRO A 219 -6.34 -2.85 21.17
C PRO A 219 -7.10 -3.76 20.21
N GLN A 220 -6.72 -3.76 18.94
CA GLN A 220 -7.35 -4.56 17.88
C GLN A 220 -6.44 -5.70 17.42
N ALA A 221 -7.02 -6.86 17.12
CA ALA A 221 -6.27 -8.01 16.61
C ALA A 221 -5.91 -7.87 15.13
N ALA A 222 -6.64 -7.02 14.37
CA ALA A 222 -6.38 -6.79 12.96
C ALA A 222 -5.04 -6.09 12.76
N LEU A 223 -4.35 -6.44 11.67
CA LEU A 223 -3.07 -5.84 11.24
C LEU A 223 -3.28 -4.71 10.23
N THR A 224 -4.50 -4.18 10.17
CA THR A 224 -4.90 -3.08 9.30
C THR A 224 -5.78 -2.10 10.04
N TYR A 225 -5.75 -0.83 9.65
CA TYR A 225 -6.61 0.21 10.20
C TYR A 225 -6.97 1.22 9.11
N SER A 226 -8.23 1.66 9.07
CA SER A 226 -8.69 2.70 8.15
C SER A 226 -8.98 3.98 8.93
N ASP A 227 -8.18 5.01 8.71
CA ASP A 227 -8.42 6.33 9.25
C ASP A 227 -9.30 7.14 8.29
N THR A 228 -10.51 7.43 8.73
CA THR A 228 -11.50 8.23 7.98
C THR A 228 -11.67 9.64 8.54
N ALA A 229 -11.00 9.95 9.65
CA ALA A 229 -11.07 11.25 10.32
C ALA A 229 -9.88 12.15 9.92
N THR A 230 -9.65 12.28 8.63
CA THR A 230 -8.56 13.05 8.04
C THR A 230 -9.09 14.34 7.38
N VAL A 231 -8.20 15.27 7.12
CA VAL A 231 -8.48 16.52 6.39
C VAL A 231 -7.71 16.47 5.08
N ASP A 232 -8.36 16.86 4.00
CA ASP A 232 -7.77 16.91 2.66
C ASP A 232 -6.49 17.75 2.62
N GLY A 233 -5.46 17.24 1.96
CA GLY A 233 -4.15 17.86 1.86
C GLY A 233 -3.30 17.82 3.14
N ALA A 234 -3.84 17.35 4.28
CA ALA A 234 -3.09 17.27 5.52
C ALA A 234 -2.17 16.05 5.55
N ALA A 235 -0.93 16.26 6.00
CA ALA A 235 0.04 15.21 6.23
C ALA A 235 -0.14 14.61 7.62
N TYR A 236 -0.16 13.29 7.72
CA TYR A 236 -0.27 12.54 8.95
C TYR A 236 0.90 11.57 9.10
N THR A 237 1.37 11.44 10.34
CA THR A 237 2.37 10.46 10.75
C THR A 237 1.70 9.44 11.64
N TYR A 238 1.90 8.13 11.36
CA TYR A 238 1.34 7.04 12.14
C TYR A 238 2.43 6.18 12.74
N LYS A 239 2.15 5.62 13.90
CA LYS A 239 2.92 4.57 14.58
C LYS A 239 1.99 3.58 15.25
N ILE A 240 2.49 2.38 15.50
CA ILE A 240 1.72 1.28 16.07
C ILE A 240 2.41 0.78 17.33
N HIS A 241 1.65 0.44 18.37
CA HIS A 241 2.11 -0.30 19.53
C HIS A 241 1.46 -1.68 19.56
N ALA A 242 2.20 -2.68 19.95
CA ALA A 242 1.65 -3.94 20.43
C ALA A 242 1.32 -3.82 21.92
N VAL A 243 0.20 -4.36 22.35
CA VAL A 243 -0.34 -4.21 23.72
C VAL A 243 -0.55 -5.58 24.36
N SER A 244 -0.05 -5.76 25.60
CA SER A 244 -0.24 -7.02 26.34
C SER A 244 -1.65 -7.17 26.87
N SER A 245 -2.10 -8.43 27.06
CA SER A 245 -3.41 -8.77 27.65
C SER A 245 -3.38 -8.93 29.18
N GLY A 246 -2.19 -8.79 29.79
CA GLY A 246 -1.98 -9.05 31.21
C GLY A 246 -2.28 -7.88 32.13
N THR A 247 -1.99 -8.06 33.41
CA THR A 247 -1.97 -7.01 34.43
C THR A 247 -0.58 -6.97 35.05
N PRO A 248 0.18 -5.85 34.90
CA PRO A 248 -0.21 -4.61 34.23
C PRO A 248 -0.35 -4.78 32.72
N VAL A 249 -1.15 -3.91 32.09
CA VAL A 249 -1.15 -3.75 30.63
C VAL A 249 0.14 -3.02 30.24
N LEU A 250 0.87 -3.57 29.31
CA LEU A 250 2.18 -3.05 28.85
C LEU A 250 2.11 -2.79 27.36
N ASP A 251 2.61 -1.63 26.96
CA ASP A 251 2.78 -1.25 25.56
C ASP A 251 4.22 -1.56 25.10
N SER A 252 4.36 -1.99 23.87
CA SER A 252 5.68 -2.09 23.22
C SER A 252 6.32 -0.71 23.06
N VAL A 253 7.60 -0.68 22.72
CA VAL A 253 8.19 0.52 22.12
C VAL A 253 7.49 0.84 20.80
N ASP A 254 7.65 2.08 20.32
CA ASP A 254 7.09 2.54 19.05
C ASP A 254 7.55 1.65 17.88
N SER A 255 6.65 1.33 16.95
CA SER A 255 7.07 0.93 15.62
C SER A 255 7.83 2.08 14.94
N THR A 256 8.47 1.83 13.81
CA THR A 256 8.83 2.93 12.90
C THR A 256 7.57 3.68 12.46
N THR A 257 7.74 4.94 12.04
CA THR A 257 6.63 5.76 11.59
C THR A 257 6.43 5.67 10.09
N VAL A 258 5.19 5.90 9.63
CA VAL A 258 4.84 6.13 8.22
C VAL A 258 4.16 7.48 8.07
N ASN A 259 4.52 8.21 7.01
CA ASN A 259 3.92 9.49 6.66
C ASN A 259 3.01 9.31 5.45
N VAL A 260 1.79 9.83 5.52
CA VAL A 260 0.80 9.79 4.43
C VAL A 260 0.05 11.12 4.41
N THR A 261 -0.12 11.68 3.22
CA THR A 261 -0.98 12.85 3.02
C THR A 261 -2.38 12.39 2.65
N ALA A 262 -3.40 12.89 3.31
CA ALA A 262 -4.78 12.61 2.93
C ALA A 262 -5.14 13.34 1.64
N ASP A 263 -5.89 12.68 0.76
CA ASP A 263 -6.31 13.24 -0.52
C ASP A 263 -7.79 12.90 -0.77
N ALA A 264 -8.63 13.91 -0.66
CA ALA A 264 -10.06 13.83 -0.94
C ALA A 264 -10.45 14.61 -2.21
N THR A 265 -9.48 15.29 -2.84
CA THR A 265 -9.72 16.16 -3.99
C THR A 265 -9.69 15.34 -5.28
N ALA A 266 -10.85 15.20 -5.93
CA ALA A 266 -10.93 14.55 -7.23
C ALA A 266 -10.24 15.38 -8.32
N PRO A 267 -9.66 14.72 -9.37
CA PRO A 267 -9.17 15.43 -10.54
C PRO A 267 -10.25 16.30 -11.17
N GLY A 268 -9.85 17.40 -11.79
CA GLY A 268 -10.77 18.25 -12.54
C GLY A 268 -11.39 17.50 -13.73
N GLN A 269 -12.60 17.88 -14.11
CA GLN A 269 -13.27 17.35 -15.30
C GLN A 269 -12.46 17.67 -16.57
N ALA A 270 -12.35 16.73 -17.51
CA ALA A 270 -11.82 16.98 -18.84
C ALA A 270 -12.52 18.18 -19.50
N THR A 271 -11.75 19.08 -20.15
CA THR A 271 -12.28 20.33 -20.69
C THR A 271 -12.95 20.12 -22.05
N SER A 272 -12.46 19.18 -22.87
CA SER A 272 -13.08 18.80 -24.13
C SER A 272 -12.73 17.37 -24.53
N ILE A 273 -13.57 16.81 -25.41
CA ILE A 273 -13.29 15.60 -26.18
C ILE A 273 -13.54 15.96 -27.63
N THR A 274 -12.55 15.77 -28.51
CA THR A 274 -12.64 16.11 -29.94
C THR A 274 -12.14 14.97 -30.81
N LEU A 275 -12.73 14.83 -31.99
CA LEU A 275 -12.27 13.87 -32.98
C LEU A 275 -11.03 14.44 -33.68
N ALA A 276 -9.92 13.69 -33.66
CA ALA A 276 -8.64 14.14 -34.20
C ALA A 276 -8.51 13.87 -35.71
N ASN A 277 -9.20 12.84 -36.21
CA ASN A 277 -9.18 12.42 -37.61
C ASN A 277 -10.62 12.32 -38.20
N GLY A 278 -11.44 13.32 -37.89
CA GLY A 278 -12.83 13.37 -38.36
C GLY A 278 -13.00 13.52 -39.84
N GLY A 279 -14.11 13.07 -40.38
CA GLY A 279 -14.53 13.24 -41.76
C GLY A 279 -15.41 14.47 -41.95
N GLY A 280 -15.66 14.78 -43.23
CA GLY A 280 -16.42 15.96 -43.65
C GLY A 280 -15.60 17.25 -43.61
N ALA A 281 -16.17 18.32 -44.10
CA ALA A 281 -15.53 19.63 -44.19
C ALA A 281 -15.22 20.24 -42.81
N SER A 282 -16.01 19.86 -41.76
CA SER A 282 -15.83 20.30 -40.38
C SER A 282 -14.92 19.39 -39.58
N SER A 283 -14.48 18.24 -40.14
CA SER A 283 -13.78 17.15 -39.41
C SER A 283 -14.52 16.65 -38.17
N ALA A 284 -15.86 16.72 -38.16
CA ALA A 284 -16.69 16.46 -36.98
C ALA A 284 -17.39 15.11 -37.01
N TYR A 285 -17.26 14.35 -38.10
CA TYR A 285 -17.98 13.10 -38.31
C TYR A 285 -17.10 11.88 -38.25
N ILE A 286 -17.69 10.78 -37.80
CA ILE A 286 -17.17 9.44 -38.00
C ILE A 286 -17.79 8.91 -39.27
N ASN A 287 -17.01 8.70 -40.34
CA ASN A 287 -17.51 8.28 -41.65
C ASN A 287 -16.95 6.89 -42.05
N ALA A 288 -17.33 6.40 -43.24
CA ALA A 288 -16.89 5.10 -43.74
C ALA A 288 -15.36 4.96 -43.80
N ALA A 289 -14.61 6.04 -44.04
CA ALA A 289 -13.17 6.01 -44.21
C ALA A 289 -12.42 5.93 -42.86
N ASN A 290 -12.98 6.49 -41.78
CA ASN A 290 -12.31 6.54 -40.47
C ASN A 290 -12.96 5.66 -39.39
N ALA A 291 -14.16 5.12 -39.57
CA ALA A 291 -14.90 4.34 -38.58
C ALA A 291 -14.11 3.14 -37.99
N SER A 292 -13.18 2.55 -38.75
CA SER A 292 -12.35 1.44 -38.26
C SER A 292 -11.16 1.87 -37.42
N SER A 293 -10.81 3.17 -37.39
CA SER A 293 -9.62 3.68 -36.68
C SER A 293 -9.78 5.18 -36.41
N ILE A 294 -10.63 5.55 -35.45
CA ILE A 294 -10.76 6.94 -35.03
C ILE A 294 -9.77 7.28 -33.94
N ASN A 295 -9.39 8.54 -33.85
CA ASN A 295 -8.56 9.11 -32.80
C ASN A 295 -9.33 10.19 -32.07
N LEU A 296 -9.35 10.13 -30.72
CA LEU A 296 -9.98 11.12 -29.88
C LEU A 296 -8.93 11.87 -29.05
N ASN A 297 -8.95 13.17 -29.11
CA ASN A 297 -8.20 14.06 -28.24
C ASN A 297 -9.05 14.44 -27.04
N VAL A 298 -8.50 14.21 -25.84
CA VAL A 298 -9.11 14.62 -24.57
C VAL A 298 -8.23 15.71 -23.96
N ALA A 299 -8.73 16.90 -23.87
CA ALA A 299 -8.04 18.01 -23.22
C ALA A 299 -8.31 17.95 -21.71
N LEU A 300 -7.25 18.01 -20.92
CA LEU A 300 -7.28 17.93 -19.48
C LEU A 300 -7.27 19.33 -18.84
N PRO A 301 -7.77 19.48 -17.59
CA PRO A 301 -7.73 20.74 -16.88
C PRO A 301 -6.31 21.10 -16.40
N ALA A 302 -6.09 22.36 -16.02
CA ALA A 302 -4.78 22.88 -15.59
C ALA A 302 -4.15 22.14 -14.41
N GLY A 303 -4.95 21.51 -13.54
CA GLY A 303 -4.48 20.75 -12.38
C GLY A 303 -4.25 19.25 -12.63
N ALA A 304 -4.37 18.78 -13.88
CA ALA A 304 -4.16 17.36 -14.20
C ALA A 304 -2.70 16.93 -13.94
N LEU A 305 -2.53 15.68 -13.49
CA LEU A 305 -1.24 15.08 -13.16
C LEU A 305 -0.93 13.90 -14.07
N THR A 306 0.35 13.62 -14.26
CA THR A 306 0.80 12.43 -15.03
C THR A 306 0.49 11.12 -14.32
N SER A 307 0.27 11.17 -13.01
CA SER A 307 -0.17 10.03 -12.17
C SER A 307 -1.65 9.71 -12.30
N ASP A 308 -2.47 10.64 -12.85
CA ASP A 308 -3.89 10.41 -13.05
C ASP A 308 -4.10 9.35 -14.15
N VAL A 309 -5.16 8.57 -14.00
CA VAL A 309 -5.61 7.62 -15.03
C VAL A 309 -6.82 8.21 -15.72
N VAL A 310 -6.69 8.54 -17.00
CA VAL A 310 -7.80 8.99 -17.86
C VAL A 310 -8.46 7.77 -18.48
N GLN A 311 -9.73 7.57 -18.21
CA GLN A 311 -10.52 6.47 -18.76
C GLN A 311 -11.55 7.00 -19.75
N LEU A 312 -11.52 6.48 -20.97
CA LEU A 312 -12.51 6.68 -22.01
C LEU A 312 -13.45 5.47 -22.05
N THR A 313 -14.74 5.73 -21.94
CA THR A 313 -15.80 4.74 -22.19
C THR A 313 -16.36 4.94 -23.59
N LEU A 314 -16.34 3.88 -24.39
CA LEU A 314 -16.81 3.87 -25.76
C LEU A 314 -18.33 3.67 -25.84
N PRO A 315 -19.01 4.14 -26.90
CA PRO A 315 -20.40 3.85 -27.15
C PRO A 315 -20.69 2.33 -27.11
N GLY A 316 -21.69 1.93 -26.33
CA GLY A 316 -22.06 0.52 -26.16
C GLY A 316 -21.18 -0.27 -25.19
N GLY A 317 -20.33 0.40 -24.41
CA GLY A 317 -19.56 -0.20 -23.34
C GLY A 317 -18.15 -0.54 -23.69
N GLY A 318 -17.23 -0.79 -23.25
CA GLY A 318 -15.78 -0.95 -23.49
C GLY A 318 -15.04 0.28 -23.03
N THR A 319 -13.92 0.08 -22.39
CA THR A 319 -13.12 1.17 -21.83
C THR A 319 -11.68 1.09 -22.34
N GLN A 320 -11.06 2.24 -22.51
CA GLN A 320 -9.62 2.38 -22.69
C GLN A 320 -9.08 3.34 -21.65
N THR A 321 -7.84 3.14 -21.23
CA THR A 321 -7.17 3.98 -20.25
C THR A 321 -5.88 4.57 -20.83
N HIS A 322 -5.55 5.77 -20.38
CA HIS A 322 -4.32 6.48 -20.70
C HIS A 322 -3.80 7.15 -19.41
N ALA A 323 -2.48 7.25 -19.27
CA ALA A 323 -1.91 8.09 -18.21
C ALA A 323 -2.28 9.56 -18.46
N GLY A 324 -2.48 10.32 -17.40
CA GLY A 324 -2.71 11.74 -17.49
C GLY A 324 -1.53 12.51 -18.11
N SER A 325 -1.74 13.79 -18.35
CA SER A 325 -0.72 14.74 -18.78
C SER A 325 -0.66 15.91 -17.81
N ALA A 326 0.54 16.34 -17.46
CA ALA A 326 0.72 17.43 -16.52
C ALA A 326 0.12 18.75 -17.04
N GLY A 327 -0.62 19.44 -16.18
CA GLY A 327 -1.27 20.71 -16.51
C GLY A 327 -2.39 20.55 -17.55
N ALA A 328 -2.70 21.63 -18.27
CA ALA A 328 -3.71 21.66 -19.33
C ALA A 328 -3.27 20.91 -20.60
N GLY A 329 -2.83 19.67 -20.42
CA GLY A 329 -2.35 18.82 -21.51
C GLY A 329 -3.47 18.15 -22.29
N THR A 330 -3.09 17.40 -23.33
CA THR A 330 -4.01 16.57 -24.12
C THR A 330 -3.54 15.14 -24.13
N VAL A 331 -4.43 14.20 -23.90
CA VAL A 331 -4.19 12.77 -24.14
C VAL A 331 -4.96 12.33 -25.37
N THR A 332 -4.39 11.43 -26.16
CA THR A 332 -4.99 10.96 -27.41
C THR A 332 -5.24 9.46 -27.33
N PHE A 333 -6.48 9.07 -27.52
CA PHE A 333 -6.89 7.68 -27.69
C PHE A 333 -6.89 7.36 -29.17
N ASN A 334 -6.01 6.50 -29.60
CA ASN A 334 -5.77 6.18 -31.02
C ASN A 334 -6.37 4.84 -31.41
N GLY A 335 -6.76 4.70 -32.68
CA GLY A 335 -7.12 3.43 -33.28
C GLY A 335 -8.40 2.82 -32.74
N LEU A 336 -9.36 3.64 -32.30
CA LEU A 336 -10.64 3.16 -31.80
C LEU A 336 -11.49 2.63 -32.95
N ASN A 337 -11.84 1.36 -32.93
CA ASN A 337 -12.66 0.73 -33.97
C ASN A 337 -14.15 0.79 -33.64
N LEU A 338 -14.91 1.50 -34.45
CA LEU A 338 -16.37 1.67 -34.35
C LEU A 338 -17.13 1.14 -35.55
N SER A 339 -16.46 0.45 -36.51
CA SER A 339 -17.04 -0.04 -37.75
C SER A 339 -18.25 -0.98 -37.55
N GLY A 340 -18.44 -1.54 -36.36
CA GLY A 340 -19.61 -2.36 -35.98
C GLY A 340 -20.77 -1.60 -35.35
N ARG A 341 -20.68 -0.26 -35.29
CA ARG A 341 -21.76 0.59 -34.74
C ARG A 341 -22.72 1.03 -35.82
N SER A 342 -23.95 1.32 -35.43
CA SER A 342 -24.96 1.92 -36.32
C SER A 342 -24.71 3.41 -36.43
N ASP A 343 -25.03 3.99 -37.58
CA ASP A 343 -25.05 5.42 -37.81
C ASP A 343 -25.96 6.15 -36.83
N GLY A 344 -25.60 7.40 -36.51
CA GLY A 344 -26.29 8.23 -35.53
C GLY A 344 -25.34 8.83 -34.48
N GLY A 345 -25.92 9.37 -33.41
CA GLY A 345 -25.13 9.97 -32.32
C GLY A 345 -24.48 8.94 -31.42
N LEU A 346 -23.17 8.93 -31.38
CA LEU A 346 -22.35 8.06 -30.51
C LEU A 346 -21.82 8.88 -29.32
N THR A 347 -22.18 8.47 -28.11
CA THR A 347 -21.74 9.16 -26.88
C THR A 347 -20.50 8.51 -26.30
N PHE A 348 -19.47 9.31 -26.09
CA PHE A 348 -18.23 8.99 -25.42
C PHE A 348 -18.19 9.64 -24.05
N THR A 349 -17.71 8.93 -23.04
CA THR A 349 -17.61 9.43 -21.67
C THR A 349 -16.16 9.33 -21.19
N VAL A 350 -15.64 10.41 -20.60
CA VAL A 350 -14.29 10.44 -20.00
C VAL A 350 -14.39 10.78 -18.52
N ILE A 351 -13.66 10.03 -17.70
CA ILE A 351 -13.36 10.32 -16.31
C ILE A 351 -11.86 10.27 -16.08
N SER A 352 -11.37 11.01 -15.09
CA SER A 352 -10.01 10.91 -14.58
C SER A 352 -10.03 10.41 -13.15
N THR A 353 -9.08 9.55 -12.79
CA THR A 353 -8.92 9.01 -11.44
C THR A 353 -7.50 9.28 -10.98
N ASP A 354 -7.33 9.88 -9.79
CA ASP A 354 -6.01 10.15 -9.19
C ASP A 354 -5.40 8.92 -8.50
N LEU A 355 -4.22 9.10 -7.91
CA LEU A 355 -3.51 8.04 -7.19
C LEU A 355 -4.25 7.57 -5.92
N ALA A 356 -5.03 8.43 -5.27
CA ALA A 356 -5.86 8.10 -4.11
C ALA A 356 -7.12 7.33 -4.51
N GLY A 357 -7.49 7.38 -5.78
CA GLY A 357 -8.69 6.77 -6.35
C GLY A 357 -9.90 7.70 -6.36
N ASN A 358 -9.74 9.04 -6.13
CA ASN A 358 -10.82 9.98 -6.33
C ASN A 358 -11.11 10.13 -7.82
N VAL A 359 -12.40 10.21 -8.19
CA VAL A 359 -12.84 10.20 -9.57
C VAL A 359 -13.45 11.55 -9.95
N SER A 360 -13.05 12.11 -11.09
CA SER A 360 -13.56 13.36 -11.62
C SER A 360 -15.03 13.28 -12.00
N VAL A 361 -15.65 14.44 -12.17
CA VAL A 361 -16.95 14.53 -12.87
C VAL A 361 -16.75 14.02 -14.31
N ALA A 362 -17.72 13.23 -14.81
CA ALA A 362 -17.66 12.67 -16.14
C ALA A 362 -17.86 13.77 -17.21
N ARG A 363 -17.02 13.74 -18.26
CA ARG A 363 -17.23 14.55 -19.48
C ARG A 363 -17.83 13.67 -20.56
N ASN A 364 -18.96 14.11 -21.13
CA ASN A 364 -19.61 13.43 -22.23
C ASN A 364 -19.47 14.29 -23.51
N VAL A 365 -19.35 13.61 -24.64
CA VAL A 365 -19.48 14.19 -25.98
C VAL A 365 -20.28 13.24 -26.86
N THR A 366 -21.14 13.77 -27.71
CA THR A 366 -21.82 12.99 -28.74
C THR A 366 -21.25 13.40 -30.10
N ILE A 367 -20.71 12.40 -30.83
CA ILE A 367 -20.17 12.56 -32.18
C ILE A 367 -21.07 11.80 -33.14
N THR A 368 -21.45 12.43 -34.25
CA THR A 368 -22.28 11.79 -35.26
C THR A 368 -21.47 10.82 -36.10
N MET A 369 -21.93 9.60 -36.19
CA MET A 369 -21.45 8.60 -37.14
C MET A 369 -22.39 8.56 -38.33
N ASP A 370 -21.81 8.63 -39.50
CA ASP A 370 -22.52 8.49 -40.78
C ASP A 370 -21.59 7.83 -41.78
N THR A 371 -21.87 6.59 -42.10
CA THR A 371 -21.04 5.75 -43.00
C THR A 371 -21.72 5.47 -44.33
N ILE A 372 -22.94 6.04 -44.52
CA ILE A 372 -23.76 5.81 -45.71
C ILE A 372 -23.42 6.88 -46.76
N ALA A 373 -22.83 6.44 -47.87
CA ALA A 373 -22.59 7.33 -48.99
C ALA A 373 -23.93 7.77 -49.66
N PRO A 374 -24.01 9.00 -50.15
CA PRO A 374 -25.16 9.45 -50.90
C PRO A 374 -25.42 8.61 -52.16
N ALA A 375 -26.66 8.58 -52.62
CA ALA A 375 -26.96 7.98 -53.91
C ALA A 375 -26.22 8.69 -55.03
N ALA A 376 -25.87 7.99 -56.12
CA ALA A 376 -25.23 8.57 -57.28
C ALA A 376 -26.10 9.73 -57.83
N PRO A 377 -25.52 10.92 -58.08
CA PRO A 377 -26.31 12.06 -58.57
C PRO A 377 -26.85 11.81 -59.98
N THR A 378 -28.00 12.36 -60.30
CA THR A 378 -28.44 12.47 -61.73
C THR A 378 -27.66 13.60 -62.38
N ALA A 379 -27.43 13.55 -63.69
CA ALA A 379 -26.74 14.61 -64.43
C ALA A 379 -27.36 14.79 -65.79
N ASN A 380 -27.73 16.02 -66.11
CA ASN A 380 -28.29 16.44 -67.40
C ASN A 380 -27.48 17.60 -67.92
N TYR A 381 -27.29 17.67 -69.24
CA TYR A 381 -26.58 18.72 -69.93
C TYR A 381 -27.53 19.69 -70.62
N THR A 382 -27.26 20.97 -70.51
CA THR A 382 -27.97 22.03 -71.24
C THR A 382 -26.94 22.86 -72.00
N ASP A 383 -27.04 22.87 -73.32
CA ASP A 383 -26.26 23.68 -74.21
C ASP A 383 -26.83 25.08 -74.24
N ASN A 384 -26.03 26.09 -73.86
CA ASN A 384 -26.44 27.51 -73.89
C ASN A 384 -26.19 28.21 -75.23
N ASN A 385 -25.73 27.49 -76.25
CA ASN A 385 -25.42 27.98 -77.60
C ASN A 385 -24.44 29.17 -77.65
N ASN A 386 -23.86 29.42 -78.78
CA ASN A 386 -23.04 30.59 -79.05
C ASN A 386 -21.72 30.77 -78.29
N ASN A 387 -20.99 29.70 -78.01
CA ASN A 387 -19.68 29.79 -77.36
C ASN A 387 -19.75 30.34 -75.92
N THR A 388 -20.88 30.25 -75.27
CA THR A 388 -21.10 30.59 -73.84
C THR A 388 -20.93 29.35 -72.99
N ALA A 389 -20.65 29.55 -71.70
CA ALA A 389 -20.54 28.47 -70.75
C ALA A 389 -21.86 27.67 -70.65
N ASP A 390 -21.75 26.36 -70.63
CA ASP A 390 -22.88 25.42 -70.56
C ASP A 390 -23.23 25.04 -69.11
N VAL A 391 -24.34 24.34 -68.96
CA VAL A 391 -24.80 23.96 -67.63
C VAL A 391 -24.97 22.46 -67.54
N ILE A 392 -24.43 21.89 -66.47
CA ILE A 392 -24.75 20.55 -66.02
C ILE A 392 -25.59 20.68 -64.76
N SER A 393 -26.81 20.09 -64.78
CA SER A 393 -27.72 20.13 -63.65
C SER A 393 -28.30 18.77 -63.35
N GLY A 394 -28.79 18.57 -62.15
CA GLY A 394 -29.37 17.31 -61.74
C GLY A 394 -29.89 17.33 -60.30
N THR A 395 -30.03 16.13 -59.77
CA THR A 395 -30.44 15.89 -58.38
C THR A 395 -29.44 15.02 -57.67
N ALA A 396 -29.23 15.27 -56.41
CA ALA A 396 -28.39 14.55 -55.49
C ALA A 396 -29.03 14.59 -54.08
N GLU A 397 -28.34 14.08 -53.09
CA GLU A 397 -28.72 14.26 -51.70
C GLU A 397 -28.73 15.75 -51.36
N ALA A 398 -29.70 16.16 -50.56
CA ALA A 398 -29.86 17.56 -50.13
C ALA A 398 -28.58 18.07 -49.41
N ASN A 399 -28.07 19.22 -49.83
CA ASN A 399 -26.89 19.89 -49.33
C ASN A 399 -25.57 19.14 -49.64
N ALA A 400 -25.56 18.06 -50.42
CA ALA A 400 -24.34 17.38 -50.85
C ALA A 400 -23.46 18.29 -51.73
N SER A 401 -22.12 18.13 -51.56
CA SER A 401 -21.16 18.77 -52.42
C SER A 401 -21.01 17.94 -53.71
N ILE A 402 -21.20 18.57 -54.87
CA ILE A 402 -21.15 17.92 -56.17
C ILE A 402 -19.79 18.24 -56.83
N ALA A 403 -19.07 17.19 -57.18
CA ALA A 403 -17.85 17.33 -58.00
C ALA A 403 -18.11 16.82 -59.39
N LEU A 404 -17.70 17.62 -60.39
CA LEU A 404 -17.81 17.31 -61.81
C LEU A 404 -16.39 17.35 -62.43
N ALA A 405 -15.81 16.20 -62.65
CA ALA A 405 -14.45 16.06 -63.22
C ALA A 405 -14.57 15.76 -64.72
N LYS A 406 -14.10 16.65 -65.56
CA LYS A 406 -14.00 16.37 -67.01
C LYS A 406 -12.88 15.36 -67.20
N THR A 407 -13.22 14.17 -67.70
CA THR A 407 -12.29 13.05 -67.84
C THR A 407 -11.79 12.87 -69.24
N ALA A 408 -12.54 13.34 -70.28
CA ALA A 408 -12.17 13.26 -71.66
C ALA A 408 -12.86 14.35 -72.50
N PRO A 409 -12.24 14.86 -73.58
CA PRO A 409 -10.83 14.81 -73.90
C PRO A 409 -10.02 15.82 -73.02
N PRO A 410 -8.68 15.71 -72.99
CA PRO A 410 -7.84 16.75 -72.37
C PRO A 410 -8.04 18.14 -73.03
N PRO A 411 -7.81 19.24 -72.26
CA PRO A 411 -7.39 19.28 -70.85
C PRO A 411 -8.53 18.88 -69.91
N THR A 412 -8.17 18.22 -68.78
CA THR A 412 -9.07 17.93 -67.66
C THR A 412 -9.45 19.23 -66.96
N ALA A 413 -10.69 19.31 -66.49
CA ALA A 413 -11.16 20.44 -65.69
C ALA A 413 -12.08 19.92 -64.59
N ASN A 414 -12.05 20.56 -63.43
CA ASN A 414 -12.89 20.23 -62.30
C ASN A 414 -13.83 21.39 -62.05
N TYR A 415 -15.12 21.09 -61.88
CA TYR A 415 -16.17 22.01 -61.50
C TYR A 415 -16.83 21.47 -60.22
N SER A 416 -17.50 22.35 -59.49
CA SER A 416 -18.24 21.99 -58.30
C SER A 416 -19.55 22.75 -58.21
N ALA A 417 -20.50 22.16 -57.55
CA ALA A 417 -21.75 22.74 -57.15
C ALA A 417 -22.18 22.25 -55.76
N THR A 418 -23.19 22.83 -55.15
CA THR A 418 -23.82 22.31 -53.96
C THR A 418 -25.30 22.07 -54.26
N ALA A 419 -25.78 20.90 -53.94
CA ALA A 419 -27.20 20.59 -54.00
C ALA A 419 -27.96 21.45 -52.99
N ASN A 420 -29.05 22.00 -53.35
CA ASN A 420 -29.89 22.78 -52.44
C ASN A 420 -30.68 21.87 -51.43
N GLY A 421 -31.49 22.45 -50.55
CA GLY A 421 -32.29 21.70 -49.60
C GLY A 421 -33.33 20.73 -50.17
N SER A 422 -33.64 20.84 -51.49
CA SER A 422 -34.48 19.89 -52.21
C SER A 422 -33.66 18.90 -53.07
N GLY A 423 -32.35 18.95 -52.98
CA GLY A 423 -31.42 18.08 -53.68
C GLY A 423 -31.07 18.51 -55.11
N ALA A 424 -31.62 19.63 -55.61
CA ALA A 424 -31.28 20.12 -56.94
C ALA A 424 -29.91 20.83 -57.00
N TYR A 425 -29.13 20.59 -58.03
CA TYR A 425 -27.85 21.29 -58.27
C TYR A 425 -27.70 21.77 -59.70
N SER A 426 -26.87 22.76 -59.89
CA SER A 426 -26.51 23.33 -61.22
C SER A 426 -25.07 23.81 -61.18
N ALA A 427 -24.27 23.42 -62.14
CA ALA A 427 -22.88 23.81 -62.30
C ALA A 427 -22.67 24.39 -63.69
N THR A 428 -22.01 25.54 -63.77
CA THR A 428 -21.58 26.12 -65.03
C THR A 428 -20.24 25.50 -65.43
N VAL A 429 -20.18 24.91 -66.60
CA VAL A 429 -18.99 24.27 -67.18
C VAL A 429 -18.48 25.05 -68.41
N ALA A 430 -17.25 24.85 -68.81
CA ALA A 430 -16.79 25.44 -70.06
C ALA A 430 -17.60 24.94 -71.23
N ALA A 431 -17.88 25.81 -72.18
CA ALA A 431 -18.64 25.49 -73.36
C ALA A 431 -18.04 24.24 -74.07
N VAL A 432 -18.91 23.28 -74.31
CA VAL A 432 -18.55 22.11 -75.17
C VAL A 432 -18.73 22.53 -76.59
N ASN A 433 -17.79 23.41 -77.06
CA ASN A 433 -17.85 24.00 -78.38
C ASN A 433 -16.84 23.37 -79.28
N GLY A 434 -17.25 23.26 -80.49
CA GLY A 434 -16.42 23.07 -81.62
C GLY A 434 -17.13 22.15 -82.63
N LYS A 435 -17.00 22.48 -83.80
CA LYS A 435 -17.21 21.54 -84.92
C LYS A 435 -15.91 20.83 -85.15
N PRO A 436 -15.42 19.96 -84.23
CA PRO A 436 -14.29 19.14 -84.61
C PRO A 436 -14.80 18.13 -85.61
N ASN A 437 -14.05 18.01 -86.69
CA ASN A 437 -14.28 16.89 -87.59
C ASN A 437 -13.14 15.88 -87.34
N PRO A 438 -13.33 14.74 -86.70
CA PRO A 438 -14.56 14.13 -86.29
C PRO A 438 -15.20 14.70 -84.96
N PRO A 439 -16.51 14.46 -84.75
CA PRO A 439 -17.20 14.88 -83.52
C PRO A 439 -16.52 14.30 -82.29
N THR A 440 -16.25 15.16 -81.32
CA THR A 440 -15.64 14.75 -80.06
C THR A 440 -16.72 14.59 -78.95
N SER A 441 -16.64 13.54 -78.20
CA SER A 441 -17.46 13.40 -77.00
C SER A 441 -16.69 13.93 -75.76
N VAL A 442 -17.42 14.63 -74.90
CA VAL A 442 -16.93 15.11 -73.61
C VAL A 442 -17.56 14.31 -72.50
N THR A 443 -16.76 13.77 -71.61
CA THR A 443 -17.27 12.99 -70.48
C THR A 443 -16.95 13.67 -69.17
N TYR A 444 -17.95 13.82 -68.34
CA TYR A 444 -17.84 14.26 -66.95
C TYR A 444 -18.15 13.10 -65.99
N ALA A 445 -17.25 12.86 -65.05
CA ALA A 445 -17.52 12.02 -63.89
C ALA A 445 -18.15 12.91 -62.79
N VAL A 446 -19.37 12.60 -62.39
CA VAL A 446 -20.11 13.38 -61.41
C VAL A 446 -20.29 12.56 -60.14
N THR A 447 -19.89 13.11 -58.99
CA THR A 447 -20.02 12.51 -57.67
C THR A 447 -20.70 13.48 -56.71
N ALA A 448 -21.39 12.95 -55.76
CA ALA A 448 -21.92 13.68 -54.61
C ALA A 448 -21.19 13.30 -53.35
N THR A 449 -20.88 14.25 -52.51
CA THR A 449 -20.25 13.99 -51.18
C THR A 449 -21.15 14.60 -50.11
N ASP A 450 -21.55 13.82 -49.09
CA ASP A 450 -22.37 14.26 -48.00
C ASP A 450 -21.60 15.14 -46.98
N ALA A 451 -22.31 15.55 -45.91
CA ALA A 451 -21.72 16.35 -44.82
C ALA A 451 -20.64 15.57 -44.02
N ALA A 452 -20.76 14.27 -43.97
CA ALA A 452 -19.77 13.37 -43.26
C ALA A 452 -18.53 13.10 -44.12
N GLY A 453 -18.58 13.42 -45.44
CA GLY A 453 -17.50 13.20 -46.36
C GLY A 453 -17.51 11.83 -47.08
N ASN A 454 -18.64 11.10 -47.00
CA ASN A 454 -18.81 9.90 -47.78
C ASN A 454 -19.14 10.28 -49.23
N THR A 455 -18.57 9.62 -50.20
CA THR A 455 -18.72 9.96 -51.61
C THR A 455 -19.47 8.87 -52.35
N SER A 456 -20.44 9.28 -53.15
CA SER A 456 -21.31 8.43 -53.96
C SER A 456 -20.56 7.65 -55.04
N ALA A 457 -21.24 6.68 -55.60
CA ALA A 457 -20.83 6.12 -56.89
C ALA A 457 -20.83 7.22 -57.97
N VAL A 458 -19.99 7.03 -58.99
CA VAL A 458 -19.84 7.99 -60.11
C VAL A 458 -20.97 7.85 -61.09
N THR A 459 -21.59 8.99 -61.48
CA THR A 459 -22.42 9.10 -62.63
C THR A 459 -21.60 9.66 -63.81
N ASN A 460 -21.51 8.91 -64.87
CA ASN A 460 -20.80 9.36 -66.08
C ASN A 460 -21.80 10.05 -67.02
N LEU A 461 -21.57 11.32 -67.32
CA LEU A 461 -22.33 12.08 -68.30
C LEU A 461 -21.47 12.26 -69.56
N THR A 462 -21.88 11.61 -70.64
CA THR A 462 -21.22 11.77 -71.95
C THR A 462 -22.05 12.69 -72.82
N ILE A 463 -21.42 13.77 -73.24
CA ILE A 463 -21.98 14.79 -74.13
C ILE A 463 -21.38 14.58 -75.52
N ASN A 464 -22.24 14.24 -76.46
CA ASN A 464 -21.81 14.06 -77.85
C ASN A 464 -22.10 15.37 -78.60
N ASP A 465 -21.01 16.06 -79.02
CA ASP A 465 -21.18 17.22 -79.86
C ASP A 465 -21.47 16.75 -81.31
N THR A 466 -22.70 16.97 -81.66
CA THR A 466 -23.23 16.55 -82.98
C THR A 466 -23.44 17.68 -83.97
N ARG A 467 -22.94 18.91 -83.64
CA ARG A 467 -23.22 20.10 -84.47
C ARG A 467 -22.01 20.51 -85.28
#